data_694575e70a31c3ca2cd894f6e916ab41
#
_entry.id   694575e70a31c3ca2cd894f6e916ab41
#
_cell.length_a   1.000
_cell.length_b   1.000
_cell.length_c   1.000
_cell.angle_alpha   90.00
_cell.angle_beta   90.00
_cell.angle_gamma   90.00
#
_symmetry.space_group_name_H-M   'P 1'
#
loop_
_entity.id
_entity.type
_entity.pdbx_description
1 polymer ?
#
loop_
_entity_poly.entity_id
_entity_poly.type
_entity_poly.pdbx_seq_one_letter_code
_entity_poly.pdbx_strand_id
1 'polypeptide(L)'
;MTAHQRTPADTSDTSDSSDTSDTSEHQRVPAMSRLPMIPLEPDDPDLAGMFDEVRARGWKVPNLYRVLGHSPRMLRAWLDLAWPLRLDAQVGRRVRELLILRGAQVSGTRYEWAHHVPMALAAGVTQAQIDALDEQWEHSALFSAPEKAVLRLADEVTRGPGASADCIAALRQQGYSDAEVTELTLTASFYVCVSRFLQSMDIPLEENSHG
;
A
#
# COMPACT_ATOMS: atom_id res chain seq x y z
N MET A 1 -70.10 -12.39 28.47
CA MET A 1 -70.75 -13.54 27.78
C MET A 1 -69.59 -14.24 27.02
N THR A 2 -69.28 -15.23 27.52
CA THR A 2 -69.22 -16.68 27.49
C THR A 2 -67.84 -17.16 27.05
N ALA A 3 -67.27 -17.79 28.04
CA ALA A 3 -66.07 -18.64 27.96
C ALA A 3 -66.21 -19.83 27.01
N HIS A 4 -65.12 -20.38 26.54
CA HIS A 4 -64.91 -21.85 26.64
C HIS A 4 -63.40 -22.17 26.56
N GLN A 5 -62.99 -22.81 27.66
CA GLN A 5 -61.73 -23.57 27.82
C GLN A 5 -61.73 -24.85 26.97
N ARG A 6 -60.53 -25.32 26.58
CA ARG A 6 -60.03 -26.69 26.85
C ARG A 6 -58.62 -26.88 26.36
N THR A 7 -57.70 -27.16 27.25
CA THR A 7 -56.52 -28.03 27.13
C THR A 7 -56.92 -29.47 27.46
N PRO A 8 -56.04 -30.51 27.41
CA PRO A 8 -54.69 -30.71 26.84
C PRO A 8 -54.55 -32.04 26.03
N ALA A 9 -53.43 -32.32 25.41
CA ALA A 9 -52.84 -33.66 25.32
C ALA A 9 -51.38 -33.62 24.90
N ASP A 10 -50.63 -34.22 25.74
CA ASP A 10 -49.26 -34.63 25.76
C ASP A 10 -48.99 -35.72 24.72
N THR A 11 -47.88 -35.64 23.95
CA THR A 11 -47.11 -36.82 23.51
C THR A 11 -45.68 -36.40 23.12
N SER A 12 -44.77 -36.88 23.93
CA SER A 12 -43.32 -37.04 23.64
C SER A 12 -43.06 -37.66 22.30
N ASP A 13 -42.11 -37.09 21.54
CA ASP A 13 -41.23 -37.90 20.71
C ASP A 13 -39.86 -37.25 20.57
N THR A 14 -38.88 -38.02 21.00
CA THR A 14 -37.47 -37.78 20.91
C THR A 14 -37.00 -38.17 19.52
N SER A 15 -36.41 -37.25 18.77
CA SER A 15 -35.53 -37.58 17.64
C SER A 15 -34.28 -36.72 17.64
N ASP A 16 -33.24 -37.40 18.00
CA ASP A 16 -31.83 -37.14 17.80
C ASP A 16 -31.59 -36.74 16.35
N SER A 17 -31.03 -35.56 16.14
CA SER A 17 -30.48 -35.16 14.85
C SER A 17 -29.10 -34.51 15.07
N SER A 18 -28.12 -35.37 14.87
CA SER A 18 -26.71 -35.11 14.72
C SER A 18 -26.41 -33.80 13.97
N ASP A 19 -25.85 -32.88 14.73
CA ASP A 19 -25.23 -31.64 14.25
C ASP A 19 -23.93 -32.01 13.50
N THR A 20 -24.03 -32.12 12.18
CA THR A 20 -22.86 -32.18 11.30
C THR A 20 -22.40 -30.76 11.06
N SER A 21 -21.46 -30.31 11.88
CA SER A 21 -20.67 -29.10 11.61
C SER A 21 -19.95 -29.27 10.27
N ASP A 22 -20.54 -28.71 9.23
CA ASP A 22 -19.90 -28.51 7.93
C ASP A 22 -18.84 -27.39 8.06
N THR A 23 -17.65 -27.77 8.52
CA THR A 23 -16.45 -26.96 8.42
C THR A 23 -15.95 -27.02 6.99
N SER A 24 -16.64 -26.36 6.07
CA SER A 24 -16.08 -26.05 4.78
C SER A 24 -14.95 -25.02 5.00
N GLU A 25 -13.73 -25.52 5.18
CA GLU A 25 -12.51 -24.75 4.93
C GLU A 25 -12.60 -24.21 3.51
N HIS A 26 -13.03 -22.95 3.41
CA HIS A 26 -12.87 -22.22 2.18
C HIS A 26 -11.37 -22.16 1.89
N GLN A 27 -10.89 -23.08 1.06
CA GLN A 27 -9.58 -22.97 0.43
C GLN A 27 -9.54 -21.59 -0.22
N ARG A 28 -8.83 -20.64 0.41
CA ARG A 28 -8.53 -19.35 -0.20
C ARG A 28 -7.75 -19.65 -1.47
N VAL A 29 -8.41 -19.54 -2.62
CA VAL A 29 -7.74 -19.46 -3.90
C VAL A 29 -6.72 -18.30 -3.76
N PRO A 30 -5.42 -18.55 -4.01
CA PRO A 30 -4.44 -17.48 -3.91
C PRO A 30 -4.90 -16.32 -4.80
N ALA A 31 -4.88 -15.10 -4.25
CA ALA A 31 -5.27 -13.91 -5.00
C ALA A 31 -4.35 -13.81 -6.22
N MET A 32 -4.94 -14.01 -7.40
CA MET A 32 -4.21 -13.92 -8.67
C MET A 32 -4.39 -12.50 -9.22
N SER A 33 -3.30 -11.90 -9.68
CA SER A 33 -3.39 -10.63 -10.40
C SER A 33 -4.24 -10.79 -11.68
N ARG A 34 -4.85 -9.70 -12.16
CA ARG A 34 -5.68 -9.71 -13.38
C ARG A 34 -4.92 -10.06 -14.65
N LEU A 35 -3.60 -9.89 -14.65
CA LEU A 35 -2.70 -10.41 -15.68
C LEU A 35 -1.83 -11.51 -15.07
N PRO A 36 -1.43 -12.54 -15.85
CA PRO A 36 -0.52 -13.56 -15.36
C PRO A 36 0.81 -12.94 -14.97
N MET A 37 1.42 -13.43 -13.90
CA MET A 37 2.73 -12.94 -13.49
C MET A 37 3.81 -13.52 -14.38
N ILE A 38 4.66 -12.66 -14.93
CA ILE A 38 5.88 -13.09 -15.62
C ILE A 38 6.71 -13.96 -14.67
N PRO A 39 7.28 -15.09 -15.14
CA PRO A 39 8.19 -15.90 -14.33
C PRO A 39 9.37 -15.09 -13.79
N LEU A 40 9.93 -15.49 -12.65
CA LEU A 40 11.11 -14.84 -12.08
C LEU A 40 12.34 -15.00 -12.98
N GLU A 41 12.38 -16.05 -13.80
CA GLU A 41 13.37 -16.30 -14.83
C GLU A 41 12.67 -16.21 -16.20
N PRO A 42 12.52 -14.99 -16.76
CA PRO A 42 11.87 -14.82 -18.05
C PRO A 42 12.80 -15.17 -19.22
N ASP A 43 12.24 -15.64 -20.34
CA ASP A 43 12.98 -15.95 -21.56
C ASP A 43 13.45 -14.68 -22.31
N ASP A 44 12.78 -13.55 -22.11
CA ASP A 44 13.17 -12.26 -22.71
C ASP A 44 14.44 -11.73 -22.02
N PRO A 45 15.55 -11.55 -22.76
CA PRO A 45 16.85 -11.18 -22.17
C PRO A 45 16.86 -9.76 -21.57
N ASP A 46 16.10 -8.82 -22.14
CA ASP A 46 16.01 -7.45 -21.62
C ASP A 46 15.29 -7.46 -20.27
N LEU A 47 14.23 -8.24 -20.17
CA LEU A 47 13.47 -8.39 -18.95
C LEU A 47 14.26 -9.15 -17.87
N ALA A 48 14.96 -10.22 -18.25
CA ALA A 48 15.87 -10.95 -17.37
C ALA A 48 16.94 -10.01 -16.79
N GLY A 49 17.56 -9.20 -17.65
CA GLY A 49 18.54 -8.20 -17.23
C GLY A 49 17.99 -7.19 -16.21
N MET A 50 16.76 -6.69 -16.41
CA MET A 50 16.10 -5.80 -15.44
C MET A 50 15.83 -6.48 -14.10
N PHE A 51 15.43 -7.75 -14.11
CA PHE A 51 15.24 -8.50 -12.87
C PHE A 51 16.56 -8.76 -12.14
N ASP A 52 17.63 -9.00 -12.88
CA ASP A 52 18.98 -9.14 -12.32
C ASP A 52 19.50 -7.82 -11.72
N GLU A 53 19.20 -6.67 -12.32
CA GLU A 53 19.50 -5.37 -11.73
C GLU A 53 18.79 -5.18 -10.38
N VAL A 54 17.55 -5.66 -10.22
CA VAL A 54 16.83 -5.63 -8.95
C VAL A 54 17.51 -6.54 -7.92
N ARG A 55 17.87 -7.76 -8.31
CA ARG A 55 18.56 -8.74 -7.46
C ARG A 55 19.95 -8.25 -7.02
N ALA A 56 20.68 -7.60 -7.93
CA ALA A 56 22.00 -7.03 -7.64
C ALA A 56 21.97 -5.94 -6.54
N ARG A 57 20.81 -5.34 -6.31
CA ARG A 57 20.58 -4.40 -5.19
C ARG A 57 20.19 -5.09 -3.89
N GLY A 58 20.20 -6.42 -3.86
CA GLY A 58 19.78 -7.21 -2.68
C GLY A 58 18.27 -7.31 -2.51
N TRP A 59 17.48 -6.99 -3.52
CA TRP A 59 16.02 -7.02 -3.45
C TRP A 59 15.46 -8.25 -4.16
N LYS A 60 14.33 -8.74 -3.67
CA LYS A 60 13.49 -9.70 -4.42
C LYS A 60 12.79 -8.93 -5.54
N VAL A 61 12.55 -9.60 -6.68
CA VAL A 61 11.75 -9.02 -7.78
C VAL A 61 10.29 -8.94 -7.32
N PRO A 62 9.73 -7.73 -7.17
CA PRO A 62 8.35 -7.57 -6.69
C PRO A 62 7.32 -8.07 -7.70
N ASN A 63 6.18 -8.53 -7.22
CA ASN A 63 5.04 -8.90 -8.07
C ASN A 63 4.61 -7.75 -8.99
N LEU A 64 4.70 -6.51 -8.51
CA LEU A 64 4.53 -5.30 -9.32
C LEU A 64 5.39 -5.33 -10.60
N TYR A 65 6.67 -5.67 -10.49
CA TYR A 65 7.58 -5.69 -11.64
C TYR A 65 7.30 -6.86 -12.58
N ARG A 66 6.84 -7.99 -12.02
CA ARG A 66 6.41 -9.14 -12.81
C ARG A 66 5.19 -8.84 -13.67
N VAL A 67 4.29 -7.99 -13.19
CA VAL A 67 3.13 -7.53 -13.98
C VAL A 67 3.52 -6.42 -14.97
N LEU A 68 4.34 -5.45 -14.55
CA LEU A 68 4.88 -4.42 -15.45
C LEU A 68 5.73 -5.02 -16.58
N GLY A 69 6.36 -6.18 -16.33
CA GLY A 69 7.19 -6.91 -17.29
C GLY A 69 6.48 -7.34 -18.56
N HIS A 70 5.13 -7.35 -18.62
CA HIS A 70 4.40 -7.52 -19.87
C HIS A 70 4.72 -6.43 -20.90
N SER A 71 5.28 -5.30 -20.47
CA SER A 71 5.84 -4.27 -21.32
C SER A 71 7.25 -3.90 -20.86
N PRO A 72 8.30 -4.60 -21.32
CA PRO A 72 9.67 -4.39 -20.87
C PRO A 72 10.12 -2.92 -21.00
N ARG A 73 9.74 -2.24 -22.08
CA ARG A 73 10.04 -0.81 -22.27
C ARG A 73 9.42 0.08 -21.17
N MET A 74 8.19 -0.24 -20.74
CA MET A 74 7.53 0.52 -19.65
C MET A 74 8.13 0.18 -18.31
N LEU A 75 8.49 -1.08 -18.06
CA LEU A 75 9.22 -1.45 -16.84
C LEU A 75 10.56 -0.72 -16.77
N ARG A 76 11.31 -0.61 -17.87
CA ARG A 76 12.57 0.16 -17.90
C ARG A 76 12.34 1.61 -17.49
N ALA A 77 11.40 2.30 -18.14
CA ALA A 77 11.08 3.69 -17.83
C ALA A 77 10.57 3.87 -16.37
N TRP A 78 9.83 2.89 -15.86
CA TRP A 78 9.41 2.86 -14.47
C TRP A 78 10.59 2.78 -13.50
N LEU A 79 11.53 1.89 -13.76
CA LEU A 79 12.73 1.72 -12.94
C LEU A 79 13.62 2.97 -12.99
N ASP A 80 13.74 3.58 -14.17
CA ASP A 80 14.53 4.80 -14.38
C ASP A 80 13.98 6.01 -13.60
N LEU A 81 12.67 6.04 -13.32
CA LEU A 81 12.04 7.03 -12.44
C LEU A 81 12.07 6.59 -10.97
N ALA A 82 11.68 5.34 -10.69
CA ALA A 82 11.50 4.84 -9.33
C ALA A 82 12.81 4.82 -8.54
N TRP A 83 13.92 4.41 -9.16
CA TRP A 83 15.18 4.26 -8.45
C TRP A 83 15.79 5.60 -7.99
N PRO A 84 15.89 6.65 -8.81
CA PRO A 84 16.33 7.95 -8.31
C PRO A 84 15.47 8.47 -7.16
N LEU A 85 14.15 8.38 -7.27
CA LEU A 85 13.24 8.80 -6.20
C LEU A 85 13.45 8.02 -4.90
N ARG A 86 13.84 6.75 -4.98
CA ARG A 86 14.05 5.89 -3.80
C ARG A 86 15.45 5.95 -3.22
N LEU A 87 16.47 6.20 -4.05
CA LEU A 87 17.88 6.02 -3.68
C LEU A 87 18.66 7.33 -3.67
N ASP A 88 18.36 8.26 -4.59
CA ASP A 88 19.21 9.41 -4.87
C ASP A 88 18.58 10.76 -4.48
N ALA A 89 17.32 10.76 -4.00
CA ALA A 89 16.64 11.99 -3.62
C ALA A 89 17.34 12.70 -2.44
N GLN A 90 17.39 14.03 -2.49
CA GLN A 90 17.99 14.89 -1.46
C GLN A 90 17.21 14.83 -0.14
N VAL A 91 15.87 14.71 -0.24
CA VAL A 91 15.02 14.56 0.94
C VAL A 91 15.32 13.24 1.65
N GLY A 92 15.63 13.32 2.93
CA GLY A 92 15.97 12.16 3.76
C GLY A 92 14.92 11.05 3.69
N ARG A 93 15.37 9.79 3.69
CA ARG A 93 14.52 8.61 3.52
C ARG A 93 13.34 8.57 4.48
N ARG A 94 13.56 8.93 5.75
CA ARG A 94 12.54 8.94 6.79
C ARG A 94 11.32 9.80 6.40
N VAL A 95 11.57 10.98 5.86
CA VAL A 95 10.50 11.92 5.42
C VAL A 95 9.75 11.36 4.21
N ARG A 96 10.48 10.77 3.26
CA ARG A 96 9.86 10.13 2.07
C ARG A 96 8.98 8.95 2.44
N GLU A 97 9.41 8.12 3.41
CA GLU A 97 8.60 7.00 3.87
C GLU A 97 7.31 7.47 4.58
N LEU A 98 7.34 8.57 5.34
CA LEU A 98 6.13 9.19 5.90
C LEU A 98 5.15 9.64 4.80
N LEU A 99 5.67 10.30 3.76
CA LEU A 99 4.89 10.70 2.58
C LEU A 99 4.21 9.51 1.91
N ILE A 100 4.99 8.44 1.67
CA ILE A 100 4.54 7.24 0.96
C ILE A 100 3.50 6.49 1.79
N LEU A 101 3.76 6.27 3.08
CA LEU A 101 2.81 5.59 3.97
C LEU A 101 1.47 6.35 4.06
N ARG A 102 1.53 7.69 4.16
CA ARG A 102 0.29 8.47 4.17
C ARG A 102 -0.46 8.36 2.84
N GLY A 103 0.23 8.44 1.72
CA GLY A 103 -0.37 8.22 0.39
C GLY A 103 -0.99 6.84 0.24
N ALA A 104 -0.28 5.79 0.69
CA ALA A 104 -0.79 4.41 0.68
C ALA A 104 -2.05 4.24 1.53
N GLN A 105 -2.07 4.86 2.72
CA GLN A 105 -3.23 4.84 3.62
C GLN A 105 -4.44 5.54 2.98
N VAL A 106 -4.25 6.74 2.44
CA VAL A 106 -5.30 7.52 1.77
C VAL A 106 -5.84 6.80 0.53
N SER A 107 -4.96 6.15 -0.23
CA SER A 107 -5.33 5.34 -1.40
C SER A 107 -5.95 3.99 -1.05
N GLY A 108 -5.84 3.53 0.20
CA GLY A 108 -6.26 2.19 0.62
C GLY A 108 -5.42 1.06 0.01
N THR A 109 -4.16 1.33 -0.35
CA THR A 109 -3.28 0.38 -1.05
C THR A 109 -2.52 -0.49 -0.06
N ARG A 110 -3.06 -1.67 0.24
CA ARG A 110 -2.45 -2.63 1.18
C ARG A 110 -1.06 -3.09 0.76
N TYR A 111 -0.82 -3.24 -0.55
CA TYR A 111 0.47 -3.65 -1.10
C TYR A 111 1.58 -2.66 -0.74
N GLU A 112 1.35 -1.36 -1.00
CA GLU A 112 2.32 -0.32 -0.66
C GLU A 112 2.53 -0.22 0.85
N TRP A 113 1.44 -0.23 1.61
CA TRP A 113 1.52 -0.21 3.07
C TRP A 113 2.41 -1.32 3.62
N ALA A 114 2.15 -2.57 3.21
CA ALA A 114 2.90 -3.74 3.68
C ALA A 114 4.40 -3.68 3.33
N HIS A 115 4.75 -3.12 2.17
CA HIS A 115 6.15 -2.97 1.77
C HIS A 115 6.85 -1.80 2.46
N HIS A 116 6.13 -0.69 2.68
CA HIS A 116 6.75 0.54 3.18
C HIS A 116 6.81 0.63 4.71
N VAL A 117 5.96 -0.07 5.47
CA VAL A 117 6.05 -0.11 6.93
C VAL A 117 7.44 -0.56 7.42
N PRO A 118 7.99 -1.72 7.00
CA PRO A 118 9.34 -2.10 7.44
C PRO A 118 10.42 -1.15 6.95
N MET A 119 10.26 -0.53 5.77
CA MET A 119 11.21 0.46 5.26
C MET A 119 11.17 1.75 6.08
N ALA A 120 10.01 2.21 6.49
CA ALA A 120 9.82 3.38 7.33
C ALA A 120 10.43 3.16 8.72
N LEU A 121 10.18 2.01 9.34
CA LEU A 121 10.80 1.64 10.63
C LEU A 121 12.33 1.61 10.52
N ALA A 122 12.88 1.01 9.46
CA ALA A 122 14.32 1.00 9.20
C ALA A 122 14.90 2.40 8.93
N ALA A 123 14.09 3.33 8.41
CA ALA A 123 14.46 4.73 8.20
C ALA A 123 14.30 5.60 9.46
N GLY A 124 13.84 5.05 10.58
CA GLY A 124 13.69 5.75 11.86
C GLY A 124 12.31 6.42 12.07
N VAL A 125 11.30 6.06 11.28
CA VAL A 125 9.90 6.34 11.62
C VAL A 125 9.52 5.41 12.77
N THR A 126 8.88 5.93 13.80
CA THR A 126 8.46 5.11 14.93
C THR A 126 7.12 4.42 14.67
N GLN A 127 6.88 3.27 15.33
CA GLN A 127 5.56 2.61 15.25
C GLN A 127 4.44 3.57 15.68
N ALA A 128 4.66 4.36 16.75
CA ALA A 128 3.69 5.35 17.19
C ALA A 128 3.35 6.40 16.12
N GLN A 129 4.32 6.80 15.28
CA GLN A 129 4.06 7.69 14.14
C GLN A 129 3.27 6.99 13.04
N ILE A 130 3.59 5.72 12.74
CA ILE A 130 2.84 4.93 11.76
C ILE A 130 1.38 4.77 12.20
N ASP A 131 1.16 4.44 13.46
CA ASP A 131 -0.18 4.29 14.04
C ASP A 131 -0.97 5.62 14.06
N ALA A 132 -0.26 6.75 14.18
CA ALA A 132 -0.84 8.09 14.19
C ALA A 132 -1.03 8.73 12.80
N LEU A 133 -0.71 8.02 11.71
CA LEU A 133 -0.97 8.48 10.33
C LEU A 133 -2.46 8.44 9.95
N ASP A 134 -3.36 8.27 10.90
CA ASP A 134 -4.80 8.32 10.69
C ASP A 134 -5.29 9.76 10.40
N GLU A 135 -6.59 10.01 10.51
CA GLU A 135 -7.20 11.32 10.25
C GLU A 135 -6.80 12.41 11.27
N GLN A 136 -6.06 12.07 12.34
CA GLN A 136 -5.69 13.00 13.41
C GLN A 136 -4.20 13.40 13.40
N TRP A 137 -3.43 12.99 12.40
CA TRP A 137 -2.00 13.32 12.31
C TRP A 137 -1.72 14.82 12.43
N GLU A 138 -2.62 15.69 11.93
CA GLU A 138 -2.50 17.14 11.99
C GLU A 138 -2.37 17.66 13.43
N HIS A 139 -3.10 17.05 14.36
CA HIS A 139 -3.13 17.43 15.78
C HIS A 139 -2.12 16.67 16.64
N SER A 140 -1.51 15.63 16.09
CA SER A 140 -0.55 14.80 16.81
C SER A 140 0.75 15.56 17.12
N ALA A 141 1.25 15.45 18.34
CA ALA A 141 2.56 15.95 18.74
C ALA A 141 3.73 15.07 18.27
N LEU A 142 3.43 13.91 17.67
CA LEU A 142 4.44 12.98 17.17
C LEU A 142 5.10 13.46 15.87
N PHE A 143 4.50 14.41 15.18
CA PHE A 143 5.01 14.96 13.92
C PHE A 143 5.46 16.41 14.10
N SER A 144 6.68 16.69 13.65
CA SER A 144 7.21 18.06 13.56
C SER A 144 6.48 18.89 12.49
N ALA A 145 6.63 20.20 12.54
CA ALA A 145 6.01 21.08 11.54
C ALA A 145 6.45 20.77 10.09
N PRO A 146 7.76 20.50 9.79
CA PRO A 146 8.16 20.04 8.47
C PRO A 146 7.50 18.74 8.04
N GLU A 147 7.38 17.74 8.94
CA GLU A 147 6.72 16.46 8.63
C GLU A 147 5.23 16.65 8.35
N LYS A 148 4.54 17.51 9.11
CA LYS A 148 3.13 17.84 8.85
C LYS A 148 2.91 18.48 7.49
N ALA A 149 3.83 19.34 7.03
CA ALA A 149 3.77 19.91 5.68
C ALA A 149 3.89 18.81 4.60
N VAL A 150 4.72 17.79 4.82
CA VAL A 150 4.87 16.66 3.92
C VAL A 150 3.65 15.74 3.95
N LEU A 151 3.06 15.47 5.11
CA LEU A 151 1.83 14.70 5.24
C LEU A 151 0.65 15.39 4.56
N ARG A 152 0.57 16.73 4.66
CA ARG A 152 -0.41 17.54 3.92
C ARG A 152 -0.21 17.40 2.41
N LEU A 153 1.04 17.44 1.92
CA LEU A 153 1.33 17.19 0.51
C LEU A 153 0.83 15.82 0.06
N ALA A 154 1.07 14.77 0.85
CA ALA A 154 0.57 13.44 0.56
C ALA A 154 -0.96 13.41 0.45
N ASP A 155 -1.67 14.06 1.37
CA ASP A 155 -3.12 14.14 1.36
C ASP A 155 -3.65 14.88 0.12
N GLU A 156 -3.13 16.08 -0.16
CA GLU A 156 -3.61 16.89 -1.27
C GLU A 156 -3.36 16.24 -2.63
N VAL A 157 -2.17 15.66 -2.84
CA VAL A 157 -1.81 14.98 -4.11
C VAL A 157 -2.61 13.69 -4.29
N THR A 158 -2.86 12.95 -3.19
CA THR A 158 -3.56 11.66 -3.30
C THR A 158 -5.08 11.82 -3.45
N ARG A 159 -5.68 12.79 -2.76
CA ARG A 159 -7.15 13.01 -2.75
C ARG A 159 -7.62 13.90 -3.89
N GLY A 160 -6.79 14.83 -4.34
CA GLY A 160 -7.18 15.88 -5.26
C GLY A 160 -6.47 15.84 -6.61
N PRO A 161 -6.60 16.92 -7.40
CA PRO A 161 -5.92 17.02 -8.69
C PRO A 161 -4.41 17.30 -8.55
N GLY A 162 -3.94 17.64 -7.34
CA GLY A 162 -2.55 17.97 -7.02
C GLY A 162 -2.47 18.87 -5.79
N ALA A 163 -1.25 19.26 -5.41
CA ALA A 163 -1.01 20.14 -4.28
C ALA A 163 -1.46 21.58 -4.57
N SER A 164 -2.08 22.22 -3.58
CA SER A 164 -2.43 23.65 -3.63
C SER A 164 -1.19 24.53 -3.56
N ALA A 165 -1.33 25.79 -4.00
CA ALA A 165 -0.27 26.79 -3.85
C ALA A 165 0.13 26.98 -2.38
N ASP A 166 -0.84 26.94 -1.46
CA ASP A 166 -0.60 27.06 -0.03
C ASP A 166 0.16 25.87 0.55
N CYS A 167 -0.08 24.65 0.04
CA CYS A 167 0.68 23.47 0.42
C CYS A 167 2.16 23.59 0.01
N ILE A 168 2.41 24.02 -1.22
CA ILE A 168 3.77 24.27 -1.71
C ILE A 168 4.46 25.39 -0.93
N ALA A 169 3.74 26.47 -0.64
CA ALA A 169 4.27 27.57 0.19
C ALA A 169 4.61 27.10 1.61
N ALA A 170 3.78 26.23 2.21
CA ALA A 170 4.04 25.65 3.52
C ALA A 170 5.33 24.82 3.55
N LEU A 171 5.59 23.99 2.53
CA LEU A 171 6.85 23.24 2.43
C LEU A 171 8.06 24.16 2.41
N ARG A 172 8.02 25.23 1.58
CA ARG A 172 9.10 26.23 1.53
C ARG A 172 9.30 26.95 2.86
N GLN A 173 8.22 27.29 3.56
CA GLN A 173 8.28 27.90 4.90
C GLN A 173 8.92 26.99 5.95
N GLN A 174 8.81 25.67 5.76
CA GLN A 174 9.48 24.68 6.61
C GLN A 174 10.94 24.41 6.20
N GLY A 175 11.47 25.16 5.23
CA GLY A 175 12.88 25.10 4.84
C GLY A 175 13.21 24.14 3.71
N TYR A 176 12.21 23.49 3.07
CA TYR A 176 12.47 22.68 1.89
C TYR A 176 12.84 23.55 0.69
N SER A 177 13.95 23.22 0.03
CA SER A 177 14.41 23.86 -1.21
C SER A 177 13.46 23.55 -2.37
N ASP A 178 13.58 24.27 -3.47
CA ASP A 178 12.79 24.00 -4.69
C ASP A 178 13.05 22.62 -5.25
N ALA A 179 14.29 22.11 -5.15
CA ALA A 179 14.64 20.75 -5.54
C ALA A 179 13.92 19.72 -4.66
N GLU A 180 13.96 19.88 -3.34
CA GLU A 180 13.28 18.98 -2.40
C GLU A 180 11.76 19.01 -2.55
N VAL A 181 11.17 20.19 -2.78
CA VAL A 181 9.73 20.32 -3.08
C VAL A 181 9.38 19.58 -4.37
N THR A 182 10.24 19.68 -5.39
CA THR A 182 10.05 18.94 -6.66
C THR A 182 10.10 17.45 -6.43
N GLU A 183 11.12 16.95 -5.71
CA GLU A 183 11.28 15.52 -5.40
C GLU A 183 10.11 14.97 -4.57
N LEU A 184 9.68 15.69 -3.54
CA LEU A 184 8.54 15.29 -2.70
C LEU A 184 7.25 15.22 -3.52
N THR A 185 6.98 16.26 -4.33
CA THR A 185 5.77 16.30 -5.16
C THR A 185 5.78 15.21 -6.22
N LEU A 186 6.94 14.97 -6.85
CA LEU A 186 7.10 13.89 -7.82
C LEU A 186 6.96 12.51 -7.15
N THR A 187 7.53 12.33 -5.95
CA THR A 187 7.36 11.10 -5.17
C THR A 187 5.88 10.86 -4.84
N ALA A 188 5.16 11.84 -4.31
CA ALA A 188 3.74 11.71 -4.01
C ALA A 188 2.93 11.33 -5.26
N SER A 189 3.17 12.01 -6.38
CA SER A 189 2.48 11.76 -7.66
C SER A 189 2.79 10.37 -8.22
N PHE A 190 4.05 9.96 -8.14
CA PHE A 190 4.49 8.63 -8.57
C PHE A 190 3.79 7.53 -7.77
N TYR A 191 3.70 7.67 -6.44
CA TYR A 191 3.05 6.67 -5.60
C TYR A 191 1.52 6.64 -5.78
N VAL A 192 0.88 7.73 -6.18
CA VAL A 192 -0.52 7.68 -6.66
C VAL A 192 -0.63 6.83 -7.94
N CYS A 193 0.31 6.97 -8.87
CA CYS A 193 0.37 6.10 -10.06
C CYS A 193 0.57 4.63 -9.67
N VAL A 194 1.52 4.34 -8.75
CA VAL A 194 1.78 3.00 -8.20
C VAL A 194 0.51 2.41 -7.60
N SER A 195 -0.14 3.12 -6.67
CA SER A 195 -1.36 2.69 -6.00
C SER A 195 -2.46 2.32 -6.98
N ARG A 196 -2.71 3.18 -7.96
CA ARG A 196 -3.76 2.94 -8.97
C ARG A 196 -3.44 1.76 -9.87
N PHE A 197 -2.18 1.59 -10.25
CA PHE A 197 -1.76 0.43 -11.05
C PHE A 197 -1.92 -0.87 -10.25
N LEU A 198 -1.44 -0.91 -9.01
CA LEU A 198 -1.57 -2.06 -8.11
C LEU A 198 -3.02 -2.51 -7.94
N GLN A 199 -3.91 -1.56 -7.64
CA GLN A 199 -5.34 -1.83 -7.47
C GLN A 199 -6.02 -2.22 -8.79
N SER A 200 -5.65 -1.57 -9.91
CA SER A 200 -6.22 -1.89 -11.22
C SER A 200 -5.84 -3.28 -11.70
N MET A 201 -4.65 -3.76 -11.35
CA MET A 201 -4.16 -5.09 -11.72
C MET A 201 -4.39 -6.14 -10.64
N ASP A 202 -4.94 -5.75 -9.49
CA ASP A 202 -5.20 -6.61 -8.34
C ASP A 202 -3.95 -7.43 -7.95
N ILE A 203 -2.82 -6.73 -7.79
CA ILE A 203 -1.54 -7.36 -7.56
C ILE A 203 -1.46 -7.83 -6.10
N PRO A 204 -1.33 -9.15 -5.85
CA PRO A 204 -1.19 -9.70 -4.51
C PRO A 204 0.19 -9.40 -3.92
N LEU A 205 0.25 -9.39 -2.59
CA LEU A 205 1.53 -9.41 -1.87
C LEU A 205 2.30 -10.69 -2.23
N GLU A 206 3.63 -10.61 -2.16
CA GLU A 206 4.49 -11.76 -2.31
C GLU A 206 4.21 -12.80 -1.22
N GLU A 207 4.18 -14.06 -1.59
CA GLU A 207 4.19 -15.16 -0.63
C GLU A 207 5.48 -15.05 0.21
N ASN A 208 5.35 -14.94 1.54
CA ASN A 208 6.45 -14.77 2.50
C ASN A 208 7.01 -13.32 2.68
N SER A 209 6.18 -12.28 2.51
CA SER A 209 6.57 -10.91 2.93
C SER A 209 6.59 -10.74 4.48
N HIS A 210 6.49 -11.82 5.23
CA HIS A 210 6.57 -11.83 6.69
C HIS A 210 7.88 -12.54 7.08
N GLY A 211 8.97 -11.79 6.99
CA GLY A 211 10.29 -12.20 7.46
C GLY A 211 11.06 -11.01 7.99
#